data_3f951fe023a1ffbfc1e2d76dc0982c24
#
_entry.id   3f951fe023a1ffbfc1e2d76dc0982c24
#
_cell.length_a   1.000
_cell.length_b   1.000
_cell.length_c   1.000
_cell.angle_alpha   90.00
_cell.angle_beta   90.00
_cell.angle_gamma   90.00
#
_symmetry.space_group_name_H-M   'P 1'
#
loop_
_entity.id
_entity.type
_entity.pdbx_description
1 polymer ?
#
loop_
_entity_poly.entity_id
_entity_poly.type
_entity_poly.pdbx_seq_one_letter_code
_entity_poly.pdbx_strand_id
1 'polypeptide(L)'
;MIAPGLHSGRRADGCQPGLPRLYHLSRPMAVGSFDAPTRMRSVPLGQSPLNVTPICLGTMTFGEQVLESDAHALLDHALARGVNFLDTAEMYAVPARAETCGATESILGRWFAARPGVRDKVVLATKVAGPSRGMPWIRGEACGLTQSEIVTACEGSLRRLQTEVIDLYQIHWPARNVPVFGQMAFDPAKNKPCAPMLEQLDALAQLVKDGKVRAVGLSNESPYGVHEFVRLAEQHDLPRVATVQNPYCLINRSLENGLDETLYHLGVSLLAYSPLAFGLLTGKYDATGIHSPQAPAGRMAIYDSMKQQRWGRDDALAAAKRYNALARDHGLSPTQLALAFCYTKWQVASTIIGVTSLAQLDECLDAWGTTLSPELLEAIDQIRWQMRDPAV
;
A
#
# COMPACT_ATOMS: atom_id res chain seq x y z
N MET A 1 55.17 31.61 -43.35
CA MET A 1 56.50 31.11 -42.99
C MET A 1 56.47 30.70 -41.51
N ILE A 2 56.92 29.47 -41.26
CA ILE A 2 57.31 28.85 -40.00
C ILE A 2 56.19 28.17 -39.18
N ALA A 3 56.04 26.87 -39.43
CA ALA A 3 55.73 25.83 -38.46
C ALA A 3 57.08 25.24 -37.97
N PRO A 4 57.17 24.22 -37.11
CA PRO A 4 56.27 23.63 -36.08
C PRO A 4 57.01 23.39 -34.74
N GLY A 5 56.30 23.01 -33.69
CA GLY A 5 56.85 22.50 -32.47
C GLY A 5 56.02 21.36 -31.88
N LEU A 6 56.45 20.14 -32.06
CA LEU A 6 56.00 18.91 -31.41
C LEU A 6 56.34 18.94 -29.91
N HIS A 7 55.35 18.67 -29.04
CA HIS A 7 55.63 18.08 -27.73
C HIS A 7 54.64 16.98 -27.40
N SER A 8 55.26 15.85 -27.16
CA SER A 8 54.74 14.53 -26.78
C SER A 8 53.91 14.55 -25.52
N GLY A 9 52.81 13.88 -25.63
CA GLY A 9 51.83 13.31 -24.82
C GLY A 9 52.12 12.80 -23.41
N ARG A 10 51.11 12.81 -22.64
CA ARG A 10 50.81 11.78 -21.66
C ARG A 10 49.31 11.44 -21.80
N ARG A 11 49.03 10.17 -22.08
CA ARG A 11 47.68 9.62 -22.00
C ARG A 11 47.29 9.65 -20.52
N ALA A 12 46.24 10.40 -20.24
CA ALA A 12 45.50 10.25 -18.99
C ALA A 12 44.55 9.07 -19.19
N ASP A 13 44.72 8.03 -18.38
CA ASP A 13 43.81 6.90 -18.29
C ASP A 13 42.45 7.43 -17.82
N GLY A 14 41.49 7.45 -18.75
CA GLY A 14 40.09 7.81 -18.49
C GLY A 14 39.41 6.71 -17.71
N CYS A 15 39.21 6.94 -16.42
CA CYS A 15 38.24 6.18 -15.64
C CYS A 15 36.85 6.45 -16.24
N GLN A 16 36.35 5.53 -17.05
CA GLN A 16 34.94 5.54 -17.47
C GLN A 16 34.09 5.21 -16.22
N PRO A 17 33.09 6.03 -15.84
CA PRO A 17 32.13 5.60 -14.85
C PRO A 17 31.39 4.38 -15.40
N GLY A 18 31.52 3.26 -14.69
CA GLY A 18 30.82 2.04 -15.04
C GLY A 18 29.31 2.30 -15.17
N LEU A 19 28.77 1.94 -16.33
CA LEU A 19 27.32 1.90 -16.53
C LEU A 19 26.70 1.07 -15.40
N PRO A 20 25.62 1.54 -14.77
CA PRO A 20 24.93 0.76 -13.75
C PRO A 20 24.55 -0.59 -14.37
N ARG A 21 24.84 -1.68 -13.65
CA ARG A 21 24.45 -3.02 -14.05
C ARG A 21 22.95 -3.00 -14.31
N LEU A 22 22.54 -3.25 -15.55
CA LEU A 22 21.18 -3.57 -15.91
C LEU A 22 20.78 -4.79 -15.08
N TYR A 23 20.01 -4.56 -14.02
CA TYR A 23 19.43 -5.62 -13.24
C TYR A 23 18.50 -6.41 -14.15
N HIS A 24 18.79 -7.69 -14.33
CA HIS A 24 17.86 -8.62 -14.94
C HIS A 24 16.59 -8.66 -14.08
N LEU A 25 15.62 -7.84 -14.45
CA LEU A 25 14.25 -8.01 -13.99
C LEU A 25 13.85 -9.43 -14.42
N SER A 26 13.55 -10.27 -13.45
CA SER A 26 12.86 -11.52 -13.71
C SER A 26 11.73 -11.23 -14.68
N ARG A 27 11.66 -11.99 -15.77
CA ARG A 27 10.73 -11.87 -16.90
C ARG A 27 9.35 -11.40 -16.41
N PRO A 28 8.66 -10.50 -17.17
CA PRO A 28 7.24 -10.26 -16.94
C PRO A 28 6.57 -11.61 -16.87
N MET A 29 5.77 -11.85 -15.82
CA MET A 29 5.02 -13.09 -15.73
C MET A 29 4.18 -13.20 -17.00
N ALA A 30 4.51 -14.19 -17.83
CA ALA A 30 3.68 -14.52 -18.97
C ALA A 30 2.26 -14.71 -18.44
N VAL A 31 1.27 -14.10 -19.12
CA VAL A 31 -0.14 -14.38 -18.90
C VAL A 31 -0.33 -15.85 -19.34
N GLY A 32 -0.03 -16.77 -18.43
CA GLY A 32 -0.23 -18.19 -18.61
C GLY A 32 -1.66 -18.52 -18.24
N SER A 33 -2.27 -19.39 -18.99
CA SER A 33 -3.55 -20.03 -18.66
C SER A 33 -3.49 -20.55 -17.21
N PHE A 34 -4.36 -20.02 -16.34
CA PHE A 34 -4.49 -20.49 -14.98
C PHE A 34 -5.34 -21.78 -14.98
N ASP A 35 -4.72 -22.92 -14.85
CA ASP A 35 -5.40 -24.17 -14.48
C ASP A 35 -5.67 -24.17 -12.97
N ALA A 36 -6.90 -24.50 -12.63
CA ALA A 36 -7.63 -24.57 -11.35
C ALA A 36 -6.83 -24.74 -10.03
N PRO A 37 -7.39 -24.57 -8.86
CA PRO A 37 -7.12 -23.61 -7.78
C PRO A 37 -5.63 -23.54 -7.43
N THR A 38 -4.92 -22.71 -8.13
CA THR A 38 -3.49 -22.48 -7.92
C THR A 38 -3.28 -21.81 -6.56
N ARG A 39 -2.63 -22.55 -5.66
CA ARG A 39 -2.07 -22.00 -4.42
C ARG A 39 -1.39 -20.66 -4.73
N MET A 40 -1.72 -19.61 -3.97
CA MET A 40 -1.07 -18.31 -4.11
C MET A 40 0.45 -18.50 -4.03
N ARG A 41 1.17 -18.05 -5.08
CA ARG A 41 2.64 -18.10 -5.09
C ARG A 41 3.14 -16.85 -4.39
N SER A 42 4.12 -17.01 -3.48
CA SER A 42 4.81 -15.87 -2.89
C SER A 42 5.54 -15.07 -3.94
N VAL A 43 5.51 -13.74 -3.79
CA VAL A 43 6.20 -12.77 -4.61
C VAL A 43 7.20 -11.97 -3.76
N PRO A 44 8.36 -11.58 -4.31
CA PRO A 44 9.32 -10.75 -3.59
C PRO A 44 8.78 -9.32 -3.43
N LEU A 45 9.11 -8.67 -2.32
CA LEU A 45 8.85 -7.25 -2.11
C LEU A 45 10.06 -6.42 -2.51
N GLY A 46 10.00 -5.80 -3.68
CA GLY A 46 11.09 -4.99 -4.23
C GLY A 46 12.40 -5.76 -4.22
N GLN A 47 13.43 -5.15 -3.69
CA GLN A 47 14.77 -5.75 -3.54
C GLN A 47 15.03 -6.23 -2.09
N SER A 48 14.00 -6.39 -1.28
CA SER A 48 14.12 -6.88 0.09
C SER A 48 14.16 -8.41 0.15
N PRO A 49 14.57 -9.00 1.29
CA PRO A 49 14.52 -10.45 1.48
C PRO A 49 13.10 -11.00 1.73
N LEU A 50 12.08 -10.14 1.75
CA LEU A 50 10.71 -10.53 2.09
C LEU A 50 10.00 -11.14 0.88
N ASN A 51 9.28 -12.24 1.14
CA ASN A 51 8.40 -12.89 0.18
C ASN A 51 6.99 -12.97 0.76
N VAL A 52 6.01 -12.43 0.05
CA VAL A 52 4.63 -12.29 0.50
C VAL A 52 3.63 -12.93 -0.45
N THR A 53 2.46 -13.25 0.06
CA THR A 53 1.32 -13.62 -0.79
C THR A 53 0.81 -12.41 -1.57
N PRO A 54 0.28 -12.60 -2.81
CA PRO A 54 -0.30 -11.53 -3.61
C PRO A 54 -1.52 -10.87 -2.97
N ILE A 55 -2.06 -11.49 -1.93
CA ILE A 55 -3.13 -10.96 -1.09
C ILE A 55 -2.58 -10.71 0.31
N CYS A 56 -2.80 -9.51 0.81
CA CYS A 56 -2.48 -9.06 2.16
C CYS A 56 -3.77 -8.82 2.95
N LEU A 57 -3.85 -9.32 4.17
CA LEU A 57 -4.96 -8.98 5.06
C LEU A 57 -4.67 -7.65 5.76
N GLY A 58 -5.41 -6.61 5.38
CA GLY A 58 -5.43 -5.32 6.05
C GLY A 58 -6.34 -5.37 7.28
N THR A 59 -5.84 -4.84 8.39
CA THR A 59 -6.47 -4.99 9.71
C THR A 59 -7.12 -3.71 10.25
N MET A 60 -7.26 -2.70 9.43
CA MET A 60 -7.71 -1.35 9.78
C MET A 60 -9.08 -1.28 10.48
N THR A 61 -9.90 -2.33 10.34
CA THR A 61 -11.23 -2.44 10.96
C THR A 61 -11.22 -3.06 12.35
N PHE A 62 -10.12 -3.67 12.77
CA PHE A 62 -10.01 -4.41 14.03
C PHE A 62 -9.93 -3.46 15.22
N GLY A 63 -10.81 -3.64 16.18
CA GLY A 63 -10.96 -2.76 17.33
C GLY A 63 -11.94 -1.59 17.13
N GLU A 64 -12.62 -1.54 15.99
CA GLU A 64 -13.71 -0.58 15.69
C GLU A 64 -14.91 -1.31 15.13
N GLN A 65 -14.87 -1.81 13.87
CA GLN A 65 -15.96 -2.56 13.26
C GLN A 65 -15.93 -4.06 13.57
N VAL A 66 -14.74 -4.58 13.87
CA VAL A 66 -14.50 -6.00 14.12
C VAL A 66 -13.99 -6.15 15.55
N LEU A 67 -14.71 -6.91 16.35
CA LEU A 67 -14.30 -7.23 17.72
C LEU A 67 -13.07 -8.15 17.72
N GLU A 68 -12.35 -8.18 18.82
CA GLU A 68 -11.11 -8.95 18.93
C GLU A 68 -11.27 -10.45 18.65
N SER A 69 -12.36 -11.07 19.15
CA SER A 69 -12.67 -12.48 18.88
C SER A 69 -12.83 -12.77 17.39
N ASP A 70 -13.55 -11.90 16.68
CA ASP A 70 -13.80 -12.03 15.24
C ASP A 70 -12.53 -11.71 14.44
N ALA A 71 -11.73 -10.74 14.90
CA ALA A 71 -10.43 -10.42 14.32
C ALA A 71 -9.49 -11.63 14.39
N HIS A 72 -9.42 -12.31 15.54
CA HIS A 72 -8.62 -13.53 15.70
C HIS A 72 -9.13 -14.66 14.78
N ALA A 73 -10.43 -14.84 14.63
CA ALA A 73 -11.00 -15.82 13.71
C ALA A 73 -10.65 -15.49 12.24
N LEU A 74 -10.71 -14.22 11.85
CA LEU A 74 -10.30 -13.76 10.51
C LEU A 74 -8.81 -14.00 10.24
N LEU A 75 -7.94 -13.74 11.22
CA LEU A 75 -6.50 -13.98 11.13
C LEU A 75 -6.19 -15.48 10.99
N ASP A 76 -6.82 -16.32 11.81
CA ASP A 76 -6.66 -17.78 11.75
C ASP A 76 -7.11 -18.31 10.40
N HIS A 77 -8.27 -17.86 9.91
CA HIS A 77 -8.81 -18.30 8.63
C HIS A 77 -7.93 -17.84 7.45
N ALA A 78 -7.49 -16.59 7.45
CA ALA A 78 -6.59 -16.07 6.41
C ALA A 78 -5.30 -16.89 6.34
N LEU A 79 -4.69 -17.18 7.48
CA LEU A 79 -3.48 -18.01 7.56
C LEU A 79 -3.74 -19.45 7.06
N ALA A 80 -4.87 -20.06 7.43
CA ALA A 80 -5.28 -21.37 6.96
C ALA A 80 -5.51 -21.41 5.44
N ARG A 81 -6.01 -20.30 4.86
CA ARG A 81 -6.18 -20.10 3.41
C ARG A 81 -4.85 -19.72 2.70
N GLY A 82 -3.73 -19.67 3.43
CA GLY A 82 -2.39 -19.48 2.90
C GLY A 82 -1.94 -18.03 2.78
N VAL A 83 -2.67 -17.05 3.31
CA VAL A 83 -2.23 -15.65 3.40
C VAL A 83 -1.13 -15.55 4.44
N ASN A 84 0.05 -15.05 4.05
CA ASN A 84 1.16 -14.85 4.97
C ASN A 84 1.48 -13.37 5.24
N PHE A 85 0.71 -12.43 4.69
CA PHE A 85 0.99 -11.02 4.76
C PHE A 85 -0.12 -10.27 5.51
N LEU A 86 0.26 -9.57 6.59
CA LEU A 86 -0.63 -8.78 7.42
C LEU A 86 -0.19 -7.32 7.40
N ASP A 87 -1.13 -6.40 7.22
CA ASP A 87 -0.87 -4.95 7.23
C ASP A 87 -1.67 -4.25 8.33
N THR A 88 -0.98 -3.52 9.20
CA THR A 88 -1.54 -2.69 10.26
C THR A 88 -0.91 -1.30 10.28
N ALA A 89 -1.18 -0.49 11.29
CA ALA A 89 -0.54 0.80 11.55
C ALA A 89 -0.72 1.25 13.00
N GLU A 90 0.19 2.10 13.49
CA GLU A 90 0.11 2.62 14.87
C GLU A 90 -1.19 3.40 15.15
N MET A 91 -1.72 4.09 14.12
CA MET A 91 -2.93 4.90 14.26
C MET A 91 -4.24 4.10 14.21
N TYR A 92 -4.19 2.81 13.81
CA TYR A 92 -5.42 2.04 13.64
C TYR A 92 -6.04 1.66 14.99
N ALA A 93 -7.38 1.61 15.07
CA ALA A 93 -8.39 1.40 14.05
C ALA A 93 -8.82 2.70 13.31
N VAL A 94 -9.67 2.53 12.25
CA VAL A 94 -10.27 3.63 11.47
C VAL A 94 -11.80 3.48 11.46
N PRO A 95 -12.55 4.57 11.73
CA PRO A 95 -12.13 5.98 11.88
C PRO A 95 -11.18 6.21 13.05
N ALA A 96 -10.16 7.10 12.82
CA ALA A 96 -9.15 7.38 13.83
C ALA A 96 -9.77 8.13 15.02
N ARG A 97 -9.54 7.61 16.23
CA ARG A 97 -9.94 8.20 17.52
C ARG A 97 -8.83 8.00 18.53
N ALA A 98 -8.75 8.88 19.53
CA ALA A 98 -7.75 8.75 20.56
C ALA A 98 -7.88 7.41 21.32
N GLU A 99 -9.12 6.99 21.59
CA GLU A 99 -9.46 5.80 22.38
C GLU A 99 -9.10 4.48 21.65
N THR A 100 -9.11 4.48 20.31
CA THR A 100 -8.85 3.29 19.50
C THR A 100 -7.46 3.30 18.83
N CYS A 101 -6.67 4.35 19.08
CA CYS A 101 -5.31 4.45 18.56
C CYS A 101 -4.43 3.30 19.09
N GLY A 102 -3.84 2.51 18.19
CA GLY A 102 -3.02 1.34 18.53
C GLY A 102 -3.81 0.09 18.91
N ALA A 103 -5.15 0.15 18.91
CA ALA A 103 -6.00 -1.00 19.25
C ALA A 103 -5.75 -2.19 18.31
N THR A 104 -5.63 -1.92 17.02
CA THR A 104 -5.39 -2.97 16.01
C THR A 104 -4.07 -3.69 16.24
N GLU A 105 -2.97 -2.97 16.45
CA GLU A 105 -1.68 -3.59 16.77
C GLU A 105 -1.75 -4.40 18.08
N SER A 106 -2.48 -3.91 19.08
CA SER A 106 -2.66 -4.63 20.35
C SER A 106 -3.45 -5.92 20.18
N ILE A 107 -4.48 -5.94 19.32
CA ILE A 107 -5.24 -7.16 18.98
C ILE A 107 -4.32 -8.18 18.27
N LEU A 108 -3.51 -7.74 17.31
CA LEU A 108 -2.54 -8.62 16.65
C LEU A 108 -1.50 -9.16 17.64
N GLY A 109 -1.00 -8.32 18.55
CA GLY A 109 -0.06 -8.74 19.60
C GLY A 109 -0.61 -9.84 20.49
N ARG A 110 -1.86 -9.70 20.95
CA ARG A 110 -2.53 -10.77 21.72
C ARG A 110 -2.79 -12.02 20.87
N TRP A 111 -3.06 -11.86 19.59
CA TRP A 111 -3.20 -13.00 18.68
C TRP A 111 -1.90 -13.78 18.55
N PHE A 112 -0.75 -13.10 18.39
CA PHE A 112 0.58 -13.74 18.36
C PHE A 112 0.91 -14.43 19.68
N ALA A 113 0.69 -13.75 20.80
CA ALA A 113 0.97 -14.30 22.13
C ALA A 113 0.17 -15.57 22.43
N ALA A 114 -1.08 -15.63 21.98
CA ALA A 114 -1.96 -16.79 22.16
C ALA A 114 -1.63 -17.98 21.21
N ARG A 115 -0.74 -17.79 20.21
CA ARG A 115 -0.45 -18.80 19.18
C ARG A 115 1.06 -18.92 18.93
N PRO A 116 1.80 -19.63 19.80
CA PRO A 116 3.25 -19.82 19.65
C PRO A 116 3.65 -20.31 18.26
N GLY A 117 4.67 -19.67 17.66
CA GLY A 117 5.20 -20.02 16.34
C GLY A 117 4.38 -19.47 15.14
N VAL A 118 3.27 -18.77 15.36
CA VAL A 118 2.52 -18.11 14.27
C VAL A 118 3.25 -16.88 13.77
N ARG A 119 3.93 -16.13 14.63
CA ARG A 119 4.67 -14.92 14.24
C ARG A 119 5.69 -15.20 13.12
N ASP A 120 6.34 -16.36 13.14
CA ASP A 120 7.34 -16.76 12.15
C ASP A 120 6.74 -17.17 10.80
N LYS A 121 5.44 -17.38 10.75
CA LYS A 121 4.71 -17.78 9.53
C LYS A 121 4.17 -16.60 8.74
N VAL A 122 4.25 -15.40 9.27
CA VAL A 122 3.66 -14.20 8.67
C VAL A 122 4.72 -13.12 8.44
N VAL A 123 4.53 -12.37 7.38
CA VAL A 123 5.21 -11.10 7.14
C VAL A 123 4.30 -10.01 7.71
N LEU A 124 4.79 -9.29 8.69
CA LEU A 124 4.06 -8.26 9.42
C LEU A 124 4.49 -6.87 8.98
N ALA A 125 3.57 -6.10 8.39
CA ALA A 125 3.77 -4.70 8.07
C ALA A 125 3.04 -3.80 9.06
N THR A 126 3.73 -2.76 9.54
CA THR A 126 3.09 -1.65 10.24
C THR A 126 3.67 -0.31 9.79
N LYS A 127 3.14 0.82 10.33
CA LYS A 127 3.44 2.14 9.79
C LYS A 127 3.58 3.17 10.91
N VAL A 128 4.55 4.07 10.75
CA VAL A 128 4.61 5.31 11.53
C VAL A 128 3.71 6.36 10.88
N ALA A 129 2.81 6.98 11.65
CA ALA A 129 1.97 8.07 11.16
C ALA A 129 2.85 9.31 10.84
N GLY A 130 2.56 9.96 9.72
CA GLY A 130 3.15 11.26 9.38
C GLY A 130 2.59 12.39 10.24
N PRO A 131 2.78 13.66 9.80
CA PRO A 131 2.27 14.83 10.51
C PRO A 131 0.79 14.73 10.85
N SER A 132 0.42 15.34 11.98
CA SER A 132 -0.96 15.36 12.44
C SER A 132 -1.93 15.84 11.37
N ARG A 133 -3.01 15.12 11.20
CA ARG A 133 -4.15 15.42 10.33
C ARG A 133 -5.42 15.51 11.16
N GLY A 134 -5.38 16.30 12.24
CA GLY A 134 -6.44 16.34 13.24
C GLY A 134 -6.37 15.18 14.24
N MET A 135 -5.19 14.59 14.42
CA MET A 135 -4.91 13.48 15.36
C MET A 135 -3.79 13.87 16.35
N PRO A 136 -4.01 14.92 17.18
CA PRO A 136 -2.95 15.41 18.08
C PRO A 136 -2.50 14.39 19.14
N TRP A 137 -3.31 13.37 19.41
CA TRP A 137 -2.96 12.27 20.31
C TRP A 137 -1.81 11.38 19.79
N ILE A 138 -1.46 11.51 18.50
CA ILE A 138 -0.31 10.83 17.91
C ILE A 138 0.86 11.82 17.85
N ARG A 139 1.69 11.87 18.88
CA ARG A 139 2.88 12.74 18.98
C ARG A 139 2.64 14.25 18.85
N GLY A 140 1.40 14.74 19.06
CA GLY A 140 1.06 16.17 19.03
C GLY A 140 0.90 16.73 17.61
N GLU A 141 0.57 18.02 17.53
CA GLU A 141 0.33 18.74 16.26
C GLU A 141 1.61 18.96 15.42
N ALA A 142 2.76 19.05 16.08
CA ALA A 142 4.03 19.40 15.45
C ALA A 142 4.84 18.20 14.94
N CYS A 143 4.23 16.99 14.88
CA CYS A 143 4.89 15.79 14.37
C CYS A 143 5.45 16.02 12.96
N GLY A 144 6.75 15.86 12.78
CA GLY A 144 7.46 16.12 11.52
C GLY A 144 8.23 14.92 10.97
N LEU A 145 8.07 13.73 11.56
CA LEU A 145 8.86 12.52 11.26
C LEU A 145 10.35 12.72 11.50
N THR A 146 10.70 13.33 12.62
CA THR A 146 12.08 13.38 13.09
C THR A 146 12.59 11.98 13.46
N GLN A 147 13.91 11.83 13.55
CA GLN A 147 14.51 10.55 13.94
C GLN A 147 13.94 10.01 15.25
N SER A 148 13.81 10.85 16.28
CA SER A 148 13.27 10.43 17.58
C SER A 148 11.80 10.00 17.51
N GLU A 149 10.99 10.65 16.67
CA GLU A 149 9.57 10.30 16.48
C GLU A 149 9.41 8.95 15.79
N ILE A 150 10.22 8.67 14.76
CA ILE A 150 10.19 7.40 14.02
C ILE A 150 10.62 6.25 14.96
N VAL A 151 11.69 6.43 15.72
CA VAL A 151 12.18 5.41 16.68
C VAL A 151 11.15 5.15 17.76
N THR A 152 10.61 6.20 18.38
CA THR A 152 9.60 6.08 19.44
C THR A 152 8.34 5.37 18.94
N ALA A 153 7.89 5.70 17.73
CA ALA A 153 6.74 5.05 17.10
C ALA A 153 6.99 3.56 16.86
N CYS A 154 8.16 3.20 16.32
CA CYS A 154 8.53 1.80 16.09
C CYS A 154 8.53 0.99 17.38
N GLU A 155 9.16 1.52 18.43
CA GLU A 155 9.19 0.88 19.76
C GLU A 155 7.78 0.74 20.37
N GLY A 156 6.92 1.75 20.15
CA GLY A 156 5.52 1.68 20.51
C GLY A 156 4.79 0.55 19.80
N SER A 157 4.99 0.41 18.48
CA SER A 157 4.42 -0.66 17.67
C SER A 157 4.92 -2.04 18.10
N LEU A 158 6.21 -2.22 18.33
CA LEU A 158 6.78 -3.48 18.83
C LEU A 158 6.15 -3.92 20.16
N ARG A 159 5.97 -2.98 21.09
CA ARG A 159 5.30 -3.28 22.38
C ARG A 159 3.84 -3.70 22.19
N ARG A 160 3.05 -2.98 21.36
CA ARG A 160 1.64 -3.33 21.11
C ARG A 160 1.50 -4.65 20.38
N LEU A 161 2.36 -4.90 19.41
CA LEU A 161 2.42 -6.13 18.61
C LEU A 161 3.02 -7.33 19.38
N GLN A 162 3.60 -7.11 20.55
CA GLN A 162 4.26 -8.14 21.38
C GLN A 162 5.27 -8.96 20.56
N THR A 163 6.08 -8.29 19.76
CA THR A 163 7.13 -8.88 18.93
C THR A 163 8.38 -8.01 18.96
N GLU A 164 9.54 -8.61 18.77
CA GLU A 164 10.81 -7.89 18.73
C GLU A 164 11.18 -7.38 17.35
N VAL A 165 10.48 -7.86 16.31
CA VAL A 165 10.81 -7.56 14.91
C VAL A 165 9.55 -7.25 14.10
N ILE A 166 9.60 -6.16 13.32
CA ILE A 166 8.66 -5.81 12.27
C ILE A 166 9.29 -6.18 10.92
N ASP A 167 8.57 -6.91 10.07
CA ASP A 167 9.11 -7.33 8.78
C ASP A 167 9.17 -6.16 7.78
N LEU A 168 8.11 -5.35 7.71
CA LEU A 168 8.05 -4.17 6.84
C LEU A 168 7.56 -2.95 7.64
N TYR A 169 8.42 -1.94 7.82
CA TYR A 169 8.07 -0.70 8.50
C TYR A 169 7.94 0.43 7.51
N GLN A 170 6.79 1.12 7.52
CA GLN A 170 6.44 2.07 6.47
C GLN A 170 6.20 3.47 7.03
N ILE A 171 6.60 4.52 6.30
CA ILE A 171 6.11 5.88 6.52
C ILE A 171 4.67 5.93 5.98
N HIS A 172 3.68 6.18 6.83
CA HIS A 172 2.25 6.07 6.50
C HIS A 172 1.79 7.17 5.52
N TRP A 173 2.33 8.36 5.64
CA TRP A 173 2.22 9.45 4.67
C TRP A 173 3.39 10.40 4.83
N PRO A 174 3.76 11.12 3.76
CA PRO A 174 4.92 12.01 3.76
C PRO A 174 4.86 13.10 4.84
N ALA A 175 6.04 13.46 5.38
CA ALA A 175 6.18 14.60 6.27
C ALA A 175 5.94 15.94 5.53
N ARG A 176 6.37 16.00 4.28
CA ARG A 176 6.20 17.18 3.42
C ARG A 176 4.80 17.25 2.82
N ASN A 177 4.46 18.40 2.25
CA ASN A 177 3.24 18.54 1.45
C ASN A 177 3.30 17.66 0.19
N VAL A 178 2.30 16.80 0.01
CA VAL A 178 2.09 15.93 -1.16
C VAL A 178 0.59 15.90 -1.44
N PRO A 179 0.17 15.92 -2.72
CA PRO A 179 -1.25 15.80 -3.05
C PRO A 179 -1.73 14.35 -2.82
N VAL A 180 -2.39 14.12 -1.67
CA VAL A 180 -2.92 12.83 -1.24
C VAL A 180 -4.29 13.01 -0.57
N PHE A 181 -5.04 11.92 -0.43
CA PHE A 181 -6.32 11.87 0.27
C PHE A 181 -7.38 12.85 -0.28
N GLY A 182 -7.50 12.95 -1.59
CA GLY A 182 -8.46 13.82 -2.25
C GLY A 182 -7.89 15.15 -2.75
N GLN A 183 -6.61 15.40 -2.54
CA GLN A 183 -5.91 16.53 -3.17
C GLN A 183 -5.37 16.10 -4.53
N MET A 184 -5.71 16.85 -5.59
CA MET A 184 -5.36 16.48 -6.96
C MET A 184 -4.08 17.16 -7.46
N ALA A 185 -3.71 18.30 -6.86
CA ALA A 185 -2.59 19.12 -7.33
C ALA A 185 -1.61 19.46 -6.20
N PHE A 186 -0.34 19.49 -6.55
CA PHE A 186 0.70 20.02 -5.67
C PHE A 186 0.59 21.56 -5.57
N ASP A 187 0.61 22.05 -4.35
CA ASP A 187 0.56 23.48 -4.08
C ASP A 187 1.78 23.86 -3.21
N PRO A 188 2.80 24.54 -3.77
CA PRO A 188 4.00 24.89 -3.04
C PRO A 188 3.75 25.81 -1.84
N ALA A 189 2.63 26.56 -1.84
CA ALA A 189 2.27 27.43 -0.71
C ALA A 189 1.86 26.64 0.55
N LYS A 190 1.57 25.34 0.41
CA LYS A 190 1.24 24.46 1.52
C LYS A 190 2.44 23.74 2.13
N ASN A 191 3.65 24.00 1.63
CA ASN A 191 4.86 23.44 2.23
C ASN A 191 5.05 23.95 3.66
N LYS A 192 5.38 23.03 4.55
CA LYS A 192 5.69 23.28 5.95
C LYS A 192 7.05 22.71 6.29
N PRO A 193 7.77 23.29 7.26
CA PRO A 193 9.00 22.67 7.78
C PRO A 193 8.69 21.25 8.27
N CYS A 194 9.56 20.30 7.91
CA CYS A 194 9.51 18.91 8.36
C CYS A 194 10.93 18.33 8.34
N ALA A 195 11.12 17.17 8.96
CA ALA A 195 12.38 16.45 8.90
C ALA A 195 12.76 16.15 7.43
N PRO A 196 14.02 16.40 7.03
CA PRO A 196 14.51 16.03 5.71
C PRO A 196 14.31 14.52 5.43
N MET A 197 14.13 14.13 4.17
CA MET A 197 13.98 12.72 3.80
C MET A 197 15.21 11.88 4.18
N LEU A 198 16.41 12.46 4.16
CA LEU A 198 17.62 11.78 4.61
C LEU A 198 17.57 11.47 6.12
N GLU A 199 17.14 12.40 6.97
CA GLU A 199 16.98 12.15 8.41
C GLU A 199 15.96 11.04 8.69
N GLN A 200 14.85 11.03 7.94
CA GLN A 200 13.84 9.97 8.04
C GLN A 200 14.43 8.61 7.64
N LEU A 201 15.23 8.58 6.56
CA LEU A 201 15.87 7.38 6.07
C LEU A 201 16.96 6.88 7.03
N ASP A 202 17.75 7.77 7.62
CA ASP A 202 18.73 7.45 8.66
C ASP A 202 18.08 6.80 9.89
N ALA A 203 16.92 7.32 10.31
CA ALA A 203 16.14 6.73 11.40
C ALA A 203 15.68 5.31 11.08
N LEU A 204 15.16 5.10 9.87
CA LEU A 204 14.75 3.77 9.39
C LEU A 204 15.94 2.83 9.28
N ALA A 205 17.08 3.31 8.79
CA ALA A 205 18.33 2.54 8.68
C ALA A 205 18.86 2.11 10.05
N GLN A 206 18.76 2.98 11.05
CA GLN A 206 19.12 2.62 12.43
C GLN A 206 18.25 1.48 12.97
N LEU A 207 16.93 1.52 12.72
CA LEU A 207 16.00 0.45 13.13
C LEU A 207 16.32 -0.89 12.44
N VAL A 208 16.75 -0.85 11.16
CA VAL A 208 17.21 -2.05 10.45
C VAL A 208 18.51 -2.58 11.04
N LYS A 209 19.47 -1.71 11.32
CA LYS A 209 20.75 -2.06 11.95
C LYS A 209 20.58 -2.66 13.34
N ASP A 210 19.60 -2.16 14.10
CA ASP A 210 19.26 -2.66 15.44
C ASP A 210 18.49 -4.00 15.40
N GLY A 211 18.17 -4.50 14.21
CA GLY A 211 17.41 -5.73 14.02
C GLY A 211 15.92 -5.62 14.37
N LYS A 212 15.40 -4.41 14.62
CA LYS A 212 13.99 -4.15 14.94
C LYS A 212 13.09 -4.17 13.69
N VAL A 213 13.67 -3.90 12.52
CA VAL A 213 12.97 -3.83 11.22
C VAL A 213 13.77 -4.61 10.18
N ARG A 214 13.08 -5.39 9.33
CA ARG A 214 13.74 -6.16 8.25
C ARG A 214 13.82 -5.40 6.93
N ALA A 215 12.75 -4.67 6.60
CA ALA A 215 12.67 -3.86 5.38
C ALA A 215 11.86 -2.59 5.63
N VAL A 216 12.13 -1.58 4.83
CA VAL A 216 11.46 -0.27 4.93
C VAL A 216 10.63 0.02 3.70
N GLY A 217 9.55 0.79 3.87
CA GLY A 217 8.63 1.16 2.81
C GLY A 217 8.03 2.54 3.01
N LEU A 218 7.31 2.97 1.99
CA LEU A 218 6.59 4.25 1.97
C LEU A 218 5.09 4.00 1.78
N SER A 219 4.28 4.99 2.09
CA SER A 219 2.86 4.96 1.77
C SER A 219 2.36 6.37 1.43
N ASN A 220 1.37 6.45 0.56
CA ASN A 220 0.82 7.72 0.07
C ASN A 220 1.90 8.64 -0.50
N GLU A 221 2.85 8.06 -1.22
CA GLU A 221 4.01 8.77 -1.72
C GLU A 221 3.89 9.06 -3.23
N SER A 222 4.50 10.15 -3.65
CA SER A 222 4.57 10.60 -5.03
C SER A 222 5.76 9.99 -5.79
N PRO A 223 5.80 10.04 -7.13
CA PRO A 223 6.97 9.63 -7.91
C PRO A 223 8.25 10.31 -7.45
N TYR A 224 8.20 11.63 -7.18
CA TYR A 224 9.34 12.38 -6.66
C TYR A 224 9.87 11.80 -5.35
N GLY A 225 9.00 11.54 -4.38
CA GLY A 225 9.44 11.05 -3.08
C GLY A 225 10.00 9.64 -3.13
N VAL A 226 9.39 8.73 -3.91
CA VAL A 226 9.93 7.37 -4.11
C VAL A 226 11.33 7.45 -4.74
N HIS A 227 11.48 8.25 -5.79
CA HIS A 227 12.78 8.44 -6.45
C HIS A 227 13.81 9.03 -5.48
N GLU A 228 13.45 10.04 -4.72
CA GLU A 228 14.38 10.74 -3.81
C GLU A 228 14.82 9.84 -2.64
N PHE A 229 13.91 9.05 -2.04
CA PHE A 229 14.30 8.09 -1.02
C PHE A 229 15.26 7.02 -1.55
N VAL A 230 15.05 6.52 -2.78
CA VAL A 230 15.95 5.54 -3.40
C VAL A 230 17.30 6.18 -3.72
N ARG A 231 17.31 7.40 -4.30
CA ARG A 231 18.53 8.14 -4.60
C ARG A 231 19.39 8.40 -3.34
N LEU A 232 18.75 8.82 -2.25
CA LEU A 232 19.42 9.05 -0.97
C LEU A 232 19.97 7.75 -0.39
N ALA A 233 19.20 6.66 -0.47
CA ALA A 233 19.65 5.35 -0.02
C ALA A 233 20.93 4.91 -0.74
N GLU A 234 20.97 5.04 -2.06
CA GLU A 234 22.14 4.69 -2.87
C GLU A 234 23.34 5.62 -2.63
N GLN A 235 23.08 6.92 -2.48
CA GLN A 235 24.15 7.91 -2.24
C GLN A 235 24.81 7.74 -0.89
N HIS A 236 24.09 7.29 0.13
CA HIS A 236 24.55 7.21 1.52
C HIS A 236 24.72 5.77 2.02
N ASP A 237 24.65 4.77 1.13
CA ASP A 237 24.73 3.34 1.48
C ASP A 237 23.74 2.93 2.59
N LEU A 238 22.49 3.40 2.46
CA LEU A 238 21.39 3.13 3.40
C LEU A 238 20.42 2.10 2.80
N PRO A 239 19.57 1.45 3.63
CA PRO A 239 18.55 0.53 3.15
C PRO A 239 17.59 1.21 2.15
N ARG A 240 17.44 0.60 0.97
CA ARG A 240 16.48 1.06 -0.03
C ARG A 240 15.05 0.78 0.43
N VAL A 241 14.13 1.69 0.08
CA VAL A 241 12.71 1.42 0.26
C VAL A 241 12.27 0.28 -0.67
N ALA A 242 11.64 -0.75 -0.09
CA ALA A 242 11.22 -1.94 -0.81
C ALA A 242 9.86 -1.78 -1.47
N THR A 243 8.98 -0.96 -0.87
CA THR A 243 7.58 -0.84 -1.26
C THR A 243 7.10 0.59 -1.21
N VAL A 244 6.07 0.87 -2.02
CA VAL A 244 5.14 1.98 -1.78
C VAL A 244 3.73 1.43 -1.65
N GLN A 245 2.99 1.86 -0.62
CA GLN A 245 1.60 1.50 -0.38
C GLN A 245 0.69 2.66 -0.75
N ASN A 246 0.04 2.58 -1.91
CA ASN A 246 -0.82 3.65 -2.44
C ASN A 246 -2.21 3.12 -2.82
N PRO A 247 -3.24 4.00 -2.94
CA PRO A 247 -4.55 3.57 -3.41
C PRO A 247 -4.48 3.07 -4.84
N TYR A 248 -5.12 1.95 -5.10
CA TYR A 248 -5.26 1.43 -6.45
C TYR A 248 -6.50 0.57 -6.58
N CYS A 249 -7.40 0.96 -7.47
CA CYS A 249 -8.62 0.25 -7.79
C CYS A 249 -9.22 0.80 -9.10
N LEU A 250 -10.31 0.21 -9.59
CA LEU A 250 -10.97 0.60 -10.83
C LEU A 250 -11.34 2.10 -10.91
N ILE A 251 -11.67 2.74 -9.78
CA ILE A 251 -12.06 4.17 -9.73
C ILE A 251 -10.94 5.10 -9.20
N ASN A 252 -9.75 4.55 -8.96
CA ASN A 252 -8.54 5.32 -8.65
C ASN A 252 -7.32 4.58 -9.22
N ARG A 253 -6.90 5.01 -10.40
CA ARG A 253 -5.73 4.52 -11.12
C ARG A 253 -4.69 5.64 -11.31
N SER A 254 -4.72 6.66 -10.46
CA SER A 254 -3.86 7.84 -10.56
C SER A 254 -2.37 7.51 -10.54
N LEU A 255 -1.97 6.41 -9.89
CA LEU A 255 -0.58 5.95 -9.91
C LEU A 255 -0.06 5.60 -11.33
N GLU A 256 -0.95 5.24 -12.28
CA GLU A 256 -0.59 4.98 -13.67
C GLU A 256 -0.25 6.28 -14.45
N ASN A 257 -0.19 7.43 -13.77
CA ASN A 257 0.26 8.70 -14.33
C ASN A 257 1.73 9.01 -13.96
N GLY A 258 2.60 7.98 -13.98
CA GLY A 258 4.06 8.10 -13.84
C GLY A 258 4.66 7.50 -12.55
N LEU A 259 3.82 7.13 -11.56
CA LEU A 259 4.36 6.39 -10.43
C LEU A 259 4.72 4.95 -10.82
N ASP A 260 3.93 4.30 -11.65
CA ASP A 260 4.17 2.96 -12.18
C ASP A 260 5.51 2.86 -12.91
N GLU A 261 5.81 3.82 -13.80
CA GLU A 261 7.11 3.92 -14.47
C GLU A 261 8.26 4.09 -13.46
N THR A 262 8.07 4.96 -12.46
CA THR A 262 9.04 5.16 -11.37
C THR A 262 9.30 3.85 -10.62
N LEU A 263 8.24 3.10 -10.27
CA LEU A 263 8.35 1.83 -9.56
C LEU A 263 9.09 0.78 -10.38
N TYR A 264 8.81 0.72 -11.68
CA TYR A 264 9.47 -0.18 -12.61
C TYR A 264 10.99 0.04 -12.63
N HIS A 265 11.41 1.29 -12.88
CA HIS A 265 12.83 1.62 -13.01
C HIS A 265 13.62 1.50 -11.69
N LEU A 266 12.94 1.74 -10.57
CA LEU A 266 13.59 1.67 -9.26
C LEU A 266 13.47 0.28 -8.60
N GLY A 267 12.71 -0.65 -9.16
CA GLY A 267 12.50 -1.97 -8.58
C GLY A 267 11.79 -1.92 -7.21
N VAL A 268 10.84 -0.99 -7.06
CA VAL A 268 10.01 -0.82 -5.86
C VAL A 268 8.64 -1.44 -6.10
N SER A 269 8.16 -2.25 -5.15
CA SER A 269 6.87 -2.93 -5.28
C SER A 269 5.70 -2.05 -4.84
N LEU A 270 4.56 -2.15 -5.54
CA LEU A 270 3.30 -1.55 -5.10
C LEU A 270 2.54 -2.50 -4.15
N LEU A 271 2.10 -1.96 -3.02
CA LEU A 271 1.08 -2.52 -2.17
C LEU A 271 -0.22 -1.75 -2.42
N ALA A 272 -1.18 -2.37 -3.11
CA ALA A 272 -2.42 -1.72 -3.50
C ALA A 272 -3.43 -1.72 -2.35
N TYR A 273 -3.79 -0.56 -1.80
CA TYR A 273 -4.84 -0.48 -0.80
C TYR A 273 -6.17 0.03 -1.36
N SER A 274 -7.27 -0.27 -0.65
CA SER A 274 -8.65 0.05 -1.03
C SER A 274 -9.08 -0.51 -2.39
N PRO A 275 -8.77 -1.77 -2.73
CA PRO A 275 -9.13 -2.36 -4.02
C PRO A 275 -10.64 -2.37 -4.27
N LEU A 276 -11.45 -2.44 -3.21
CA LEU A 276 -12.91 -2.42 -3.25
C LEU A 276 -13.52 -1.02 -2.99
N ALA A 277 -12.70 0.04 -2.98
CA ALA A 277 -13.15 1.43 -2.80
C ALA A 277 -14.14 1.57 -1.61
N PHE A 278 -13.75 1.10 -0.42
CA PHE A 278 -14.58 1.10 0.79
C PHE A 278 -15.91 0.37 0.65
N GLY A 279 -16.01 -0.58 -0.29
CA GLY A 279 -17.19 -1.40 -0.56
C GLY A 279 -18.07 -0.89 -1.70
N LEU A 280 -17.71 0.20 -2.38
CA LEU A 280 -18.42 0.68 -3.56
C LEU A 280 -18.35 -0.34 -4.71
N LEU A 281 -17.19 -0.95 -4.89
CA LEU A 281 -16.92 -1.93 -5.95
C LEU A 281 -17.36 -3.37 -5.58
N THR A 282 -18.19 -3.53 -4.53
CA THR A 282 -18.89 -4.79 -4.25
C THR A 282 -20.31 -4.82 -4.79
N GLY A 283 -20.81 -3.69 -5.29
CA GLY A 283 -22.17 -3.55 -5.79
C GLY A 283 -23.24 -3.40 -4.72
N LYS A 284 -22.91 -3.52 -3.44
CA LYS A 284 -23.90 -3.50 -2.34
C LYS A 284 -24.66 -2.18 -2.20
N TYR A 285 -24.06 -1.07 -2.66
CA TYR A 285 -24.69 0.24 -2.59
C TYR A 285 -25.38 0.67 -3.90
N ASP A 286 -25.38 -0.17 -4.95
CA ASP A 286 -25.88 0.23 -6.27
C ASP A 286 -27.35 0.61 -6.28
N ALA A 287 -28.18 -0.12 -5.52
CA ALA A 287 -29.62 0.10 -5.46
C ALA A 287 -30.01 1.31 -4.60
N THR A 288 -29.38 1.48 -3.45
CA THR A 288 -29.81 2.45 -2.43
C THR A 288 -28.91 3.70 -2.35
N GLY A 289 -27.69 3.61 -2.85
CA GLY A 289 -26.64 4.59 -2.54
C GLY A 289 -26.14 4.47 -1.09
N ILE A 290 -25.21 5.36 -0.71
CA ILE A 290 -24.58 5.36 0.63
C ILE A 290 -25.30 6.28 1.63
N HIS A 291 -26.16 7.16 1.17
CA HIS A 291 -26.87 8.16 1.99
C HIS A 291 -28.27 7.71 2.40
N SER A 292 -28.78 6.63 1.84
CA SER A 292 -30.10 6.10 2.15
C SER A 292 -30.14 5.48 3.56
N PRO A 293 -31.21 5.67 4.32
CA PRO A 293 -31.45 4.90 5.55
C PRO A 293 -31.51 3.38 5.33
N GLN A 294 -31.80 2.94 4.10
CA GLN A 294 -31.84 1.53 3.69
C GLN A 294 -30.48 1.05 3.13
N ALA A 295 -29.43 1.89 3.18
CA ALA A 295 -28.10 1.47 2.71
C ALA A 295 -27.60 0.26 3.51
N PRO A 296 -27.08 -0.78 2.85
CA PRO A 296 -26.51 -1.92 3.55
C PRO A 296 -25.39 -1.49 4.51
N ALA A 297 -25.33 -2.14 5.66
CA ALA A 297 -24.31 -1.85 6.66
C ALA A 297 -22.89 -1.96 6.06
N GLY A 298 -22.06 -1.03 6.44
CA GLY A 298 -20.68 -0.94 5.99
C GLY A 298 -20.10 0.44 6.23
N ARG A 299 -18.80 0.58 6.07
CA ARG A 299 -18.06 1.78 6.43
C ARG A 299 -18.63 3.07 5.84
N MET A 300 -19.01 3.04 4.56
CA MET A 300 -19.59 4.19 3.86
C MET A 300 -21.00 4.55 4.32
N ALA A 301 -21.76 3.62 4.88
CA ALA A 301 -23.10 3.88 5.40
C ALA A 301 -23.08 4.30 6.88
N ILE A 302 -22.17 3.72 7.67
CA ILE A 302 -22.13 3.88 9.14
C ILE A 302 -21.46 5.18 9.56
N TYR A 303 -20.36 5.60 8.87
CA TYR A 303 -19.55 6.74 9.29
C TYR A 303 -19.67 7.93 8.35
N ASP A 304 -20.23 9.03 8.83
CA ASP A 304 -20.38 10.27 8.03
C ASP A 304 -19.02 10.82 7.60
N SER A 305 -18.00 10.69 8.45
CA SER A 305 -16.61 11.08 8.08
C SER A 305 -16.07 10.32 6.87
N MET A 306 -16.56 9.11 6.61
CA MET A 306 -16.18 8.34 5.43
C MET A 306 -16.95 8.78 4.18
N LYS A 307 -18.22 9.14 4.32
CA LYS A 307 -19.06 9.67 3.23
C LYS A 307 -18.50 10.98 2.67
N GLN A 308 -17.85 11.79 3.51
CA GLN A 308 -17.25 13.07 3.13
C GLN A 308 -15.89 12.96 2.45
N GLN A 309 -15.30 11.77 2.42
CA GLN A 309 -14.03 11.53 1.73
C GLN A 309 -14.23 11.35 0.22
N ARG A 310 -13.10 11.29 -0.52
CA ARG A 310 -13.06 11.08 -1.97
C ARG A 310 -13.94 9.93 -2.50
N TRP A 311 -14.12 8.90 -1.70
CA TRP A 311 -14.94 7.74 -2.04
C TRP A 311 -16.45 8.02 -2.03
N GLY A 312 -16.91 9.02 -1.27
CA GLY A 312 -18.33 9.38 -1.17
C GLY A 312 -18.80 10.41 -2.21
N ARG A 313 -17.95 10.82 -3.14
CA ARG A 313 -18.29 11.77 -4.20
C ARG A 313 -19.25 11.13 -5.20
N ASP A 314 -20.15 11.93 -5.75
CA ASP A 314 -21.17 11.45 -6.72
C ASP A 314 -20.56 10.82 -7.97
N ASP A 315 -19.46 11.39 -8.47
CA ASP A 315 -18.72 10.86 -9.60
C ASP A 315 -18.07 9.49 -9.31
N ALA A 316 -17.55 9.30 -8.08
CA ALA A 316 -17.00 8.01 -7.65
C ALA A 316 -18.10 6.95 -7.51
N LEU A 317 -19.26 7.32 -6.96
CA LEU A 317 -20.43 6.44 -6.89
C LEU A 317 -20.96 6.04 -8.28
N ALA A 318 -21.05 7.02 -9.19
CA ALA A 318 -21.49 6.77 -10.56
C ALA A 318 -20.52 5.84 -11.32
N ALA A 319 -19.21 6.07 -11.20
CA ALA A 319 -18.20 5.21 -11.80
C ALA A 319 -18.24 3.78 -11.24
N ALA A 320 -18.35 3.64 -9.92
CA ALA A 320 -18.45 2.33 -9.28
C ALA A 320 -19.65 1.52 -9.80
N LYS A 321 -20.83 2.16 -9.92
CA LYS A 321 -22.02 1.50 -10.50
C LYS A 321 -21.77 0.98 -11.92
N ARG A 322 -21.04 1.72 -12.75
CA ARG A 322 -20.73 1.29 -14.12
C ARG A 322 -19.82 0.07 -14.15
N TYR A 323 -18.77 0.05 -13.32
CA TYR A 323 -17.90 -1.14 -13.19
C TYR A 323 -18.64 -2.34 -12.60
N ASN A 324 -19.53 -2.11 -11.63
CA ASN A 324 -20.34 -3.17 -11.04
C ASN A 324 -21.33 -3.77 -12.06
N ALA A 325 -21.92 -2.95 -12.93
CA ALA A 325 -22.77 -3.42 -14.01
C ALA A 325 -21.94 -4.22 -15.03
N LEU A 326 -20.80 -3.69 -15.47
CA LEU A 326 -19.87 -4.38 -16.37
C LEU A 326 -19.47 -5.78 -15.84
N ALA A 327 -19.19 -5.90 -14.54
CA ALA A 327 -18.90 -7.20 -13.92
C ALA A 327 -20.04 -8.19 -14.13
N ARG A 328 -21.27 -7.78 -13.84
CA ARG A 328 -22.46 -8.63 -13.96
C ARG A 328 -22.75 -9.04 -15.41
N ASP A 329 -22.55 -8.12 -16.35
CA ASP A 329 -22.73 -8.36 -17.79
C ASP A 329 -21.76 -9.42 -18.31
N HIS A 330 -20.61 -9.60 -17.61
CA HIS A 330 -19.61 -10.61 -17.93
C HIS A 330 -19.64 -11.84 -16.99
N GLY A 331 -20.71 -12.00 -16.20
CA GLY A 331 -20.90 -13.17 -15.33
C GLY A 331 -20.00 -13.19 -14.08
N LEU A 332 -19.40 -12.05 -13.73
CA LEU A 332 -18.57 -11.89 -12.53
C LEU A 332 -19.34 -11.17 -11.42
N SER A 333 -19.00 -11.44 -10.15
CA SER A 333 -19.39 -10.51 -9.11
C SER A 333 -18.57 -9.21 -9.22
N PRO A 334 -19.13 -8.06 -8.80
CA PRO A 334 -18.37 -6.81 -8.72
C PRO A 334 -17.06 -6.95 -7.93
N THR A 335 -17.08 -7.66 -6.81
CA THR A 335 -15.89 -7.96 -6.00
C THR A 335 -14.83 -8.71 -6.80
N GLN A 336 -15.23 -9.75 -7.56
CA GLN A 336 -14.31 -10.51 -8.41
C GLN A 336 -13.65 -9.63 -9.46
N LEU A 337 -14.43 -8.81 -10.18
CA LEU A 337 -13.88 -7.90 -11.19
C LEU A 337 -12.87 -6.92 -10.58
N ALA A 338 -13.24 -6.28 -9.47
CA ALA A 338 -12.39 -5.26 -8.83
C ALA A 338 -11.09 -5.83 -8.29
N LEU A 339 -11.13 -7.02 -7.70
CA LEU A 339 -9.95 -7.69 -7.15
C LEU A 339 -9.10 -8.31 -8.26
N ALA A 340 -9.68 -9.00 -9.23
CA ALA A 340 -8.96 -9.54 -10.37
C ALA A 340 -8.23 -8.45 -11.15
N PHE A 341 -8.83 -7.26 -11.29
CA PHE A 341 -8.16 -6.11 -11.88
C PHE A 341 -6.85 -5.77 -11.14
N CYS A 342 -6.87 -5.72 -9.79
CA CYS A 342 -5.66 -5.45 -9.01
C CYS A 342 -4.66 -6.62 -9.08
N TYR A 343 -5.13 -7.86 -8.96
CA TYR A 343 -4.28 -9.06 -8.92
C TYR A 343 -3.52 -9.31 -10.22
N THR A 344 -4.02 -8.83 -11.35
CA THR A 344 -3.41 -9.04 -12.68
C THR A 344 -2.43 -7.95 -13.08
N LYS A 345 -2.28 -6.90 -12.28
CA LYS A 345 -1.40 -5.78 -12.63
C LYS A 345 0.05 -6.05 -12.23
N TRP A 346 0.96 -5.90 -13.17
CA TRP A 346 2.39 -6.19 -13.01
C TRP A 346 3.07 -5.39 -11.88
N GLN A 347 2.61 -4.17 -11.62
CA GLN A 347 3.16 -3.30 -10.58
C GLN A 347 2.73 -3.69 -9.18
N VAL A 348 1.62 -4.45 -9.02
CA VAL A 348 1.05 -4.83 -7.74
C VAL A 348 1.70 -6.11 -7.24
N ALA A 349 2.53 -6.00 -6.22
CA ALA A 349 3.08 -7.19 -5.55
C ALA A 349 2.07 -7.83 -4.61
N SER A 350 1.29 -7.01 -3.89
CA SER A 350 0.24 -7.51 -3.00
C SER A 350 -0.92 -6.53 -2.89
N THR A 351 -2.14 -7.05 -2.90
CA THR A 351 -3.38 -6.28 -2.76
C THR A 351 -3.88 -6.41 -1.33
N ILE A 352 -4.03 -5.26 -0.65
CA ILE A 352 -4.48 -5.20 0.73
C ILE A 352 -6.00 -5.21 0.77
N ILE A 353 -6.57 -6.36 1.13
CA ILE A 353 -8.01 -6.52 1.35
C ILE A 353 -8.38 -6.14 2.77
N GLY A 354 -9.58 -5.57 2.96
CA GLY A 354 -10.16 -5.27 4.28
C GLY A 354 -11.53 -5.92 4.38
N VAL A 355 -11.74 -6.70 5.43
CA VAL A 355 -12.95 -7.49 5.64
C VAL A 355 -13.49 -7.33 7.06
N THR A 356 -14.78 -7.64 7.25
CA THR A 356 -15.45 -7.62 8.56
C THR A 356 -16.15 -8.96 8.87
N SER A 357 -16.05 -9.95 7.97
CA SER A 357 -16.61 -11.30 8.19
C SER A 357 -15.82 -12.34 7.39
N LEU A 358 -15.92 -13.60 7.80
CA LEU A 358 -15.31 -14.75 7.10
C LEU A 358 -15.83 -14.86 5.66
N ALA A 359 -17.12 -14.65 5.44
CA ALA A 359 -17.70 -14.71 4.09
C ALA A 359 -17.08 -13.65 3.15
N GLN A 360 -16.83 -12.43 3.64
CA GLN A 360 -16.12 -11.42 2.85
C GLN A 360 -14.66 -11.81 2.59
N LEU A 361 -14.00 -12.43 3.56
CA LEU A 361 -12.64 -12.92 3.40
C LEU A 361 -12.57 -14.00 2.31
N ASP A 362 -13.46 -14.98 2.38
CA ASP A 362 -13.55 -16.03 1.36
C ASP A 362 -13.85 -15.47 -0.03
N GLU A 363 -14.82 -14.55 -0.17
CA GLU A 363 -15.12 -13.89 -1.44
C GLU A 363 -13.87 -13.17 -2.01
N CYS A 364 -13.11 -12.48 -1.17
CA CYS A 364 -11.87 -11.83 -1.60
C CYS A 364 -10.79 -12.81 -2.01
N LEU A 365 -10.62 -13.92 -1.28
CA LEU A 365 -9.63 -14.94 -1.59
C LEU A 365 -9.99 -15.74 -2.83
N ASP A 366 -11.28 -16.06 -3.01
CA ASP A 366 -11.79 -16.84 -4.15
C ASP A 366 -11.77 -16.02 -5.47
N ALA A 367 -11.63 -14.70 -5.39
CA ALA A 367 -11.37 -13.87 -6.57
C ALA A 367 -9.96 -14.09 -7.16
N TRP A 368 -9.04 -14.71 -6.43
CA TRP A 368 -7.71 -15.08 -6.93
C TRP A 368 -7.82 -16.12 -8.05
N GLY A 369 -7.14 -15.86 -9.16
CA GLY A 369 -7.19 -16.73 -10.35
C GLY A 369 -8.29 -16.36 -11.35
N THR A 370 -9.16 -15.40 -11.03
CA THR A 370 -10.13 -14.87 -12.02
C THR A 370 -9.38 -14.22 -13.18
N THR A 371 -9.64 -14.70 -14.39
CA THR A 371 -9.06 -14.17 -15.62
C THR A 371 -9.97 -13.09 -16.21
N LEU A 372 -9.40 -11.96 -16.57
CA LEU A 372 -10.09 -10.89 -17.31
C LEU A 372 -9.75 -11.01 -18.80
N SER A 373 -10.77 -11.14 -19.64
CA SER A 373 -10.57 -11.21 -21.10
C SER A 373 -10.06 -9.86 -21.67
N PRO A 374 -9.39 -9.86 -22.83
CA PRO A 374 -8.98 -8.61 -23.48
C PRO A 374 -10.14 -7.64 -23.70
N GLU A 375 -11.31 -8.14 -24.10
CA GLU A 375 -12.52 -7.36 -24.33
C GLU A 375 -13.01 -6.71 -23.04
N LEU A 376 -12.96 -7.43 -21.91
CA LEU A 376 -13.33 -6.91 -20.62
C LEU A 376 -12.34 -5.84 -20.14
N LEU A 377 -11.05 -6.04 -20.37
CA LEU A 377 -10.01 -5.04 -20.04
C LEU A 377 -10.19 -3.76 -20.87
N GLU A 378 -10.54 -3.88 -22.15
CA GLU A 378 -10.86 -2.75 -23.01
C GLU A 378 -12.11 -2.00 -22.49
N ALA A 379 -13.17 -2.72 -22.13
CA ALA A 379 -14.38 -2.13 -21.58
C ALA A 379 -14.11 -1.40 -20.23
N ILE A 380 -13.22 -1.93 -19.38
CA ILE A 380 -12.74 -1.27 -18.17
C ILE A 380 -12.06 0.07 -18.52
N ASP A 381 -11.20 0.07 -19.54
CA ASP A 381 -10.48 1.28 -19.95
C ASP A 381 -11.42 2.31 -20.60
N GLN A 382 -12.45 1.88 -21.33
CA GLN A 382 -13.48 2.78 -21.88
C GLN A 382 -14.27 3.51 -20.78
N ILE A 383 -14.58 2.84 -19.66
CA ILE A 383 -15.21 3.51 -18.51
C ILE A 383 -14.25 4.55 -17.94
N ARG A 384 -12.96 4.22 -17.77
CA ARG A 384 -11.94 5.15 -17.26
C ARG A 384 -11.79 6.38 -18.15
N TRP A 385 -11.79 6.23 -19.47
CA TRP A 385 -11.69 7.36 -20.40
C TRP A 385 -12.81 8.38 -20.20
N GLN A 386 -14.00 7.92 -19.86
CA GLN A 386 -15.17 8.78 -19.63
C GLN A 386 -15.25 9.35 -18.22
N MET A 387 -14.71 8.64 -17.24
CA MET A 387 -14.77 8.98 -15.81
C MET A 387 -13.41 8.74 -15.14
N ARG A 388 -12.44 9.59 -15.49
CA ARG A 388 -11.04 9.39 -15.11
C ARG A 388 -10.81 9.65 -13.62
N ASP A 389 -10.42 8.58 -12.90
CA ASP A 389 -9.93 8.60 -11.53
C ASP A 389 -10.80 9.45 -10.55
N PRO A 390 -12.12 9.24 -10.45
CA PRO A 390 -13.01 10.11 -9.67
C PRO A 390 -12.76 10.03 -8.16
N ALA A 391 -12.04 9.03 -7.67
CA ALA A 391 -11.73 8.83 -6.25
C ALA A 391 -10.25 9.12 -5.89
N VAL A 392 -9.65 10.11 -6.57
CA VAL A 392 -8.27 10.57 -6.26
C VAL A 392 -8.18 11.28 -4.93
#